data_3a3d97a337fa7cb621314661dda6f2d2
#
_entry.id   3a3d97a337fa7cb621314661dda6f2d2
#
_cell.length_a   1.000
_cell.length_b   1.000
_cell.length_c   1.000
_cell.angle_alpha   90.00
_cell.angle_beta   90.00
_cell.angle_gamma   90.00
#
_symmetry.space_group_name_H-M   'P 1'
#
loop_
_entity.id
_entity.type
_entity.pdbx_description
1 polymer ?
#
loop_
_entity_poly.entity_id
_entity_poly.type
_entity_poly.pdbx_seq_one_letter_code
_entity_poly.pdbx_strand_id
1 'polypeptide(L)'
;MDMSMLEMTHPPETGMDMDMVMPQSWSPAYSVVMFFMWWIMMIAMMLPSATPTILLSAALNRRASGETPPYGNAAVFTIGYLLAWALFSLVAVIIHWILEQAGLLSMLMESASSILSGVLLILAGAWQLTPYKNSCLTHCQSPIEFLVKHRRPGNRGALLMGLHHGYYCLGCCWFLMALLFVGGVMNLYWIIGLAAYVYLEKTLARGKWLSRVTGAGLLRWGALVLGGCLLYTSDAADEYQ
;
A
#
# COMPACT_ATOMS: atom_id res chain seq x y z
N MET A 1 50.76 33.91 40.52
CA MET A 1 50.59 32.69 39.72
C MET A 1 49.14 32.70 39.29
N ASP A 2 48.95 33.05 38.01
CA ASP A 2 47.65 33.35 37.46
C ASP A 2 46.87 32.06 37.16
N MET A 3 45.71 31.93 37.77
CA MET A 3 44.79 30.83 37.54
C MET A 3 43.90 31.03 36.29
N SER A 4 44.28 31.92 35.37
CA SER A 4 43.52 32.22 34.15
C SER A 4 43.89 31.38 32.94
N MET A 5 44.83 30.45 33.05
CA MET A 5 45.29 29.60 31.94
C MET A 5 44.68 28.18 31.90
N LEU A 6 43.83 27.83 32.87
CA LEU A 6 43.22 26.48 32.95
C LEU A 6 41.80 26.45 32.42
N GLU A 7 41.24 27.59 31.95
CA GLU A 7 39.88 27.69 31.48
C GLU A 7 39.73 27.66 29.95
N MET A 8 40.82 27.44 29.21
CA MET A 8 40.80 27.43 27.73
C MET A 8 41.01 26.07 27.10
N THR A 9 40.75 25.00 27.81
CA THR A 9 40.85 23.61 27.23
C THR A 9 39.59 22.81 27.32
N HIS A 10 38.40 23.43 27.46
CA HIS A 10 37.19 22.75 27.09
C HIS A 10 37.00 22.95 25.59
N PRO A 11 37.07 21.90 24.77
CA PRO A 11 36.55 22.01 23.42
C PRO A 11 35.07 22.38 23.54
N PRO A 12 34.53 23.20 22.62
CA PRO A 12 33.08 23.45 22.61
C PRO A 12 32.44 22.08 22.56
N GLU A 13 31.71 21.74 23.61
CA GLU A 13 30.72 20.69 23.51
C GLU A 13 29.81 21.12 22.35
N THR A 14 30.13 20.61 21.15
CA THR A 14 29.14 20.46 20.11
C THR A 14 28.09 19.59 20.76
N GLY A 15 27.14 20.25 21.45
CA GLY A 15 25.87 19.71 21.73
C GLY A 15 25.35 19.21 20.37
N MET A 16 25.61 17.93 20.10
CA MET A 16 24.70 17.20 19.25
C MET A 16 23.39 17.31 20.03
N ASP A 17 22.65 18.36 19.72
CA ASP A 17 21.22 18.33 19.92
C ASP A 17 20.77 17.04 19.22
N MET A 18 20.77 15.95 19.98
CA MET A 18 19.83 14.90 19.70
C MET A 18 18.48 15.59 19.89
N ASP A 19 18.04 16.27 18.81
CA ASP A 19 16.65 16.50 18.60
C ASP A 19 16.03 15.09 18.74
N MET A 20 15.61 14.78 19.95
CA MET A 20 14.58 13.78 20.16
C MET A 20 13.45 14.27 19.29
N VAL A 21 13.38 13.67 18.08
CA VAL A 21 12.32 13.94 17.11
C VAL A 21 11.05 13.56 17.85
N MET A 22 10.47 14.58 18.51
CA MET A 22 9.17 14.48 19.13
C MET A 22 8.23 13.94 18.07
N PRO A 23 7.38 12.96 18.37
CA PRO A 23 6.39 12.48 17.41
C PRO A 23 5.71 13.70 16.82
N GLN A 24 5.83 13.83 15.50
CA GLN A 24 5.36 15.01 14.76
C GLN A 24 3.89 15.23 15.10
N SER A 25 3.57 16.35 15.72
CA SER A 25 2.18 16.64 16.08
C SER A 25 1.34 16.67 14.79
N TRP A 26 0.29 15.87 14.76
CA TRP A 26 -0.62 15.78 13.62
C TRP A 26 -1.37 17.10 13.42
N SER A 27 -0.77 17.99 12.66
CA SER A 27 -1.41 19.22 12.20
C SER A 27 -2.27 18.93 10.96
N PRO A 28 -3.29 19.73 10.67
CA PRO A 28 -4.07 19.59 9.44
C PRO A 28 -3.20 19.62 8.16
N ALA A 29 -2.16 20.46 8.16
CA ALA A 29 -1.21 20.52 7.04
C ALA A 29 -0.44 19.20 6.87
N TYR A 30 0.03 18.60 7.95
CA TYR A 30 0.71 17.31 7.94
C TYR A 30 -0.20 16.20 7.42
N SER A 31 -1.46 16.15 7.88
CA SER A 31 -2.45 15.17 7.40
C SER A 31 -2.70 15.26 5.90
N VAL A 32 -2.73 16.47 5.34
CA VAL A 32 -2.87 16.69 3.89
C VAL A 32 -1.63 16.19 3.14
N VAL A 33 -0.42 16.49 3.63
CA VAL A 33 0.83 16.00 3.03
C VAL A 33 0.87 14.47 3.05
N MET A 34 0.52 13.84 4.18
CA MET A 34 0.45 12.39 4.32
C MET A 34 -0.56 11.76 3.36
N PHE A 35 -1.72 12.39 3.17
CA PHE A 35 -2.70 11.93 2.18
C PHE A 35 -2.13 11.95 0.77
N PHE A 36 -1.51 13.04 0.33
CA PHE A 36 -0.92 13.11 -1.00
C PHE A 36 0.26 12.14 -1.17
N MET A 37 1.08 11.95 -0.15
CA MET A 37 2.15 10.95 -0.16
C MET A 37 1.58 9.54 -0.42
N TRP A 38 0.58 9.11 0.36
CA TRP A 38 -0.07 7.81 0.17
C TRP A 38 -0.73 7.71 -1.20
N TRP A 39 -1.44 8.74 -1.64
CA TRP A 39 -2.15 8.71 -2.91
C TRP A 39 -1.21 8.65 -4.12
N ILE A 40 -0.15 9.47 -4.14
CA ILE A 40 0.86 9.45 -5.21
C ILE A 40 1.56 8.09 -5.24
N MET A 41 1.92 7.53 -4.10
CA MET A 41 2.53 6.20 -3.99
C MET A 41 1.59 5.13 -4.55
N MET A 42 0.30 5.14 -4.20
CA MET A 42 -0.68 4.20 -4.75
C MET A 42 -0.84 4.37 -6.26
N ILE A 43 -0.85 5.58 -6.77
CA ILE A 43 -0.88 5.85 -8.22
C ILE A 43 0.34 5.21 -8.90
N ALA A 44 1.54 5.47 -8.40
CA ALA A 44 2.78 4.95 -8.97
C ALA A 44 2.81 3.42 -9.01
N MET A 45 2.33 2.76 -7.95
CA MET A 45 2.31 1.29 -7.86
C MET A 45 1.22 0.65 -8.72
N MET A 46 0.05 1.28 -8.83
CA MET A 46 -1.15 0.62 -9.37
C MET A 46 -1.52 1.05 -10.78
N LEU A 47 -1.18 2.27 -11.20
CA LEU A 47 -1.49 2.76 -12.53
C LEU A 47 -0.86 1.91 -13.65
N PRO A 48 0.39 1.40 -13.54
CA PRO A 48 0.96 0.52 -14.55
C PRO A 48 0.12 -0.74 -14.78
N SER A 49 -0.46 -1.32 -13.74
CA SER A 49 -1.31 -2.51 -13.84
C SER A 49 -2.70 -2.24 -14.44
N ALA A 50 -3.19 -1.00 -14.36
CA ALA A 50 -4.47 -0.58 -14.94
C ALA A 50 -4.33 -0.07 -16.39
N THR A 51 -3.12 0.28 -16.82
CA THR A 51 -2.82 0.83 -18.14
C THR A 51 -3.40 0.01 -19.30
N PRO A 52 -3.33 -1.33 -19.35
CA PRO A 52 -3.94 -2.12 -20.42
C PRO A 52 -5.44 -1.87 -20.57
N THR A 53 -6.17 -1.78 -19.45
CA THR A 53 -7.62 -1.51 -19.46
C THR A 53 -7.94 -0.11 -19.94
N ILE A 54 -7.16 0.88 -19.51
CA ILE A 54 -7.32 2.29 -19.92
C ILE A 54 -7.06 2.44 -21.42
N LEU A 55 -5.97 1.87 -21.93
CA LEU A 55 -5.62 1.93 -23.35
C LEU A 55 -6.64 1.19 -24.22
N LEU A 56 -7.15 0.05 -23.73
CA LEU A 56 -8.17 -0.71 -24.44
C LEU A 56 -9.47 0.11 -24.54
N SER A 57 -9.91 0.77 -23.47
CA SER A 57 -11.10 1.64 -23.50
C SER A 57 -10.95 2.78 -24.50
N ALA A 58 -9.77 3.41 -24.56
CA ALA A 58 -9.44 4.44 -25.54
C ALA A 58 -9.41 3.92 -26.98
N ALA A 59 -8.89 2.70 -27.20
CA ALA A 59 -8.83 2.08 -28.52
C ALA A 59 -10.22 1.69 -29.04
N LEU A 60 -11.09 1.18 -28.18
CA LEU A 60 -12.46 0.83 -28.53
C LEU A 60 -13.28 2.07 -28.86
N ASN A 61 -13.09 3.18 -28.15
CA ASN A 61 -13.72 4.46 -28.45
C ASN A 61 -13.30 5.00 -29.83
N ARG A 62 -12.03 4.89 -30.20
CA ARG A 62 -11.54 5.32 -31.51
C ARG A 62 -12.10 4.52 -32.69
N ARG A 63 -12.47 3.25 -32.46
CA ARG A 63 -13.09 2.38 -33.49
C ARG A 63 -14.58 2.57 -33.61
N ALA A 64 -15.21 3.18 -32.63
CA ALA A 64 -16.65 3.43 -32.68
C ALA A 64 -16.92 4.69 -33.51
N SER A 65 -17.53 4.51 -34.67
CA SER A 65 -17.85 5.58 -35.65
C SER A 65 -19.10 6.40 -35.26
N GLY A 66 -19.33 6.70 -33.98
CA GLY A 66 -20.50 7.43 -33.49
C GLY A 66 -20.13 8.75 -32.82
N GLU A 67 -21.08 9.72 -32.79
CA GLU A 67 -20.89 11.02 -32.14
C GLU A 67 -20.59 10.93 -30.63
N THR A 68 -21.01 9.86 -29.97
CA THR A 68 -20.76 9.65 -28.53
C THR A 68 -19.87 8.42 -28.32
N PRO A 69 -18.73 8.57 -27.59
CA PRO A 69 -17.87 7.45 -27.27
C PRO A 69 -18.63 6.38 -26.47
N PRO A 70 -18.70 5.12 -26.95
CA PRO A 70 -19.51 4.07 -26.30
C PRO A 70 -19.01 3.66 -24.91
N TYR A 71 -17.77 3.98 -24.58
CA TYR A 71 -17.15 3.73 -23.27
C TYR A 71 -16.81 5.02 -22.52
N GLY A 72 -17.27 6.18 -23.01
CA GLY A 72 -16.93 7.49 -22.46
C GLY A 72 -15.46 7.88 -22.65
N ASN A 73 -15.04 8.98 -22.07
CA ASN A 73 -13.66 9.47 -22.19
C ASN A 73 -12.70 8.64 -21.32
N ALA A 74 -11.60 8.14 -21.89
CA ALA A 74 -10.59 7.36 -21.15
C ALA A 74 -9.93 8.15 -20.00
N ALA A 75 -9.80 9.48 -20.13
CA ALA A 75 -9.32 10.32 -19.03
C ALA A 75 -10.31 10.33 -17.85
N VAL A 76 -11.61 10.39 -18.14
CA VAL A 76 -12.66 10.34 -17.10
C VAL A 76 -12.71 8.96 -16.43
N PHE A 77 -12.49 7.87 -17.20
CA PHE A 77 -12.31 6.53 -16.65
C PHE A 77 -11.12 6.49 -15.69
N THR A 78 -9.98 7.06 -16.08
CA THR A 78 -8.77 7.12 -15.23
C THR A 78 -9.03 7.92 -13.96
N ILE A 79 -9.73 9.06 -14.04
CA ILE A 79 -10.14 9.85 -12.86
C ILE A 79 -10.97 8.98 -11.91
N GLY A 80 -11.95 8.22 -12.40
CA GLY A 80 -12.74 7.30 -11.58
C GLY A 80 -11.89 6.26 -10.87
N TYR A 81 -10.91 5.70 -11.56
CA TYR A 81 -9.94 4.76 -10.99
C TYR A 81 -9.08 5.42 -9.88
N LEU A 82 -8.57 6.62 -10.13
CA LEU A 82 -7.76 7.38 -9.17
C LEU A 82 -8.56 7.80 -7.93
N LEU A 83 -9.87 8.08 -8.07
CA LEU A 83 -10.75 8.37 -6.94
C LEU A 83 -10.92 7.16 -6.01
N ALA A 84 -10.99 5.93 -6.55
CA ALA A 84 -11.02 4.73 -5.73
C ALA A 84 -9.74 4.62 -4.88
N TRP A 85 -8.58 4.92 -5.45
CA TRP A 85 -7.30 4.92 -4.72
C TRP A 85 -7.15 6.11 -3.77
N ALA A 86 -7.76 7.26 -4.07
CA ALA A 86 -7.83 8.39 -3.13
C ALA A 86 -8.61 8.00 -1.86
N LEU A 87 -9.74 7.30 -2.02
CA LEU A 87 -10.52 6.82 -0.88
C LEU A 87 -9.72 5.81 -0.04
N PHE A 88 -9.02 4.88 -0.68
CA PHE A 88 -8.11 3.96 0.04
C PHE A 88 -7.01 4.71 0.79
N SER A 89 -6.37 5.70 0.14
CA SER A 89 -5.31 6.50 0.75
C SER A 89 -5.80 7.28 1.97
N LEU A 90 -7.04 7.78 1.93
CA LEU A 90 -7.66 8.41 3.09
C LEU A 90 -7.78 7.44 4.28
N VAL A 91 -8.25 6.22 4.01
CA VAL A 91 -8.34 5.16 5.04
C VAL A 91 -6.94 4.79 5.55
N ALA A 92 -5.95 4.68 4.65
CA ALA A 92 -4.57 4.37 5.01
C ALA A 92 -3.95 5.43 5.93
N VAL A 93 -4.21 6.72 5.67
CA VAL A 93 -3.75 7.83 6.55
C VAL A 93 -4.39 7.76 7.93
N ILE A 94 -5.68 7.44 8.00
CA ILE A 94 -6.37 7.28 9.30
C ILE A 94 -5.76 6.11 10.08
N ILE A 95 -5.52 4.97 9.42
CA ILE A 95 -4.86 3.81 10.04
C ILE A 95 -3.44 4.18 10.47
N HIS A 96 -2.69 4.88 9.62
CA HIS A 96 -1.35 5.35 9.93
C HIS A 96 -1.34 6.21 11.21
N TRP A 97 -2.24 7.18 11.29
CA TRP A 97 -2.40 8.01 12.48
C TRP A 97 -2.70 7.19 13.75
N ILE A 98 -3.62 6.23 13.66
CA ILE A 98 -3.97 5.36 14.79
C ILE A 98 -2.76 4.53 15.24
N LEU A 99 -2.03 3.93 14.31
CA LEU A 99 -0.86 3.11 14.60
C LEU A 99 0.29 3.93 15.22
N GLU A 100 0.48 5.17 14.76
CA GLU A 100 1.47 6.09 15.30
C GLU A 100 1.11 6.51 16.74
N GLN A 101 -0.17 6.88 16.98
CA GLN A 101 -0.64 7.19 18.33
C GLN A 101 -0.52 6.02 19.31
N ALA A 102 -0.65 4.80 18.79
CA ALA A 102 -0.47 3.58 19.59
C ALA A 102 1.02 3.22 19.80
N GLY A 103 1.97 3.97 19.25
CA GLY A 103 3.40 3.67 19.34
C GLY A 103 3.82 2.40 18.59
N LEU A 104 3.01 1.95 17.63
CA LEU A 104 3.24 0.72 16.86
C LEU A 104 4.06 0.93 15.59
N LEU A 105 4.39 2.19 15.24
CA LEU A 105 5.22 2.55 14.10
C LEU A 105 6.56 3.13 14.57
N SER A 106 7.64 2.78 13.87
CA SER A 106 8.96 3.37 14.02
C SER A 106 9.09 4.70 13.27
N MET A 107 10.22 5.41 13.46
CA MET A 107 10.55 6.62 12.70
C MET A 107 10.55 6.40 11.18
N LEU A 108 10.82 5.19 10.69
CA LEU A 108 10.80 4.83 9.26
C LEU A 108 9.41 4.43 8.77
N MET A 109 8.37 4.67 9.57
CA MET A 109 6.98 4.31 9.27
C MET A 109 6.82 2.81 8.97
N GLU A 110 7.62 1.99 9.62
CA GLU A 110 7.52 0.54 9.63
C GLU A 110 7.00 0.04 10.97
N SER A 111 6.48 -1.18 11.01
CA SER A 111 5.99 -1.78 12.24
C SER A 111 7.12 -1.95 13.26
N ALA A 112 7.03 -1.25 14.38
CA ALA A 112 7.92 -1.40 15.53
C ALA A 112 7.65 -2.68 16.32
N SER A 113 6.51 -3.35 16.07
CA SER A 113 6.07 -4.54 16.79
C SER A 113 6.12 -5.78 15.90
N SER A 114 6.85 -6.81 16.33
CA SER A 114 6.86 -8.12 15.66
C SER A 114 5.46 -8.77 15.64
N ILE A 115 4.63 -8.50 16.64
CA ILE A 115 3.24 -8.99 16.69
C ILE A 115 2.42 -8.35 15.57
N LEU A 116 2.49 -7.03 15.41
CA LEU A 116 1.78 -6.34 14.33
C LEU A 116 2.23 -6.83 12.95
N SER A 117 3.55 -6.95 12.74
CA SER A 117 4.12 -7.48 11.51
C SER A 117 3.63 -8.91 11.22
N GLY A 118 3.69 -9.79 12.22
CA GLY A 118 3.23 -11.18 12.08
C GLY A 118 1.74 -11.28 11.77
N VAL A 119 0.90 -10.49 12.45
CA VAL A 119 -0.55 -10.44 12.19
C VAL A 119 -0.84 -9.95 10.77
N LEU A 120 -0.19 -8.87 10.32
CA LEU A 120 -0.37 -8.34 8.97
C LEU A 120 0.05 -9.35 7.89
N LEU A 121 1.16 -10.06 8.09
CA LEU A 121 1.63 -11.12 7.19
C LEU A 121 0.61 -12.27 7.11
N ILE A 122 0.06 -12.71 8.23
CA ILE A 122 -0.95 -13.77 8.28
C ILE A 122 -2.24 -13.32 7.59
N LEU A 123 -2.73 -12.11 7.88
CA LEU A 123 -3.93 -11.57 7.26
C LEU A 123 -3.76 -11.42 5.74
N ALA A 124 -2.61 -10.91 5.30
CA ALA A 124 -2.30 -10.80 3.87
C ALA A 124 -2.21 -12.19 3.22
N GLY A 125 -1.55 -13.15 3.85
CA GLY A 125 -1.46 -14.52 3.38
C GLY A 125 -2.83 -15.21 3.30
N ALA A 126 -3.66 -15.08 4.32
CA ALA A 126 -5.02 -15.60 4.34
C ALA A 126 -5.87 -14.98 3.22
N TRP A 127 -5.80 -13.66 3.04
CA TRP A 127 -6.51 -12.98 1.96
C TRP A 127 -6.11 -13.49 0.57
N GLN A 128 -4.82 -13.77 0.36
CA GLN A 128 -4.30 -14.32 -0.88
C GLN A 128 -4.97 -15.65 -1.30
N LEU A 129 -5.44 -16.42 -0.32
CA LEU A 129 -6.06 -17.73 -0.54
C LEU A 129 -7.58 -17.65 -0.70
N THR A 130 -8.20 -16.49 -0.43
CA THR A 130 -9.65 -16.34 -0.49
C THR A 130 -10.22 -16.42 -1.90
N PRO A 131 -11.42 -16.97 -2.07
CA PRO A 131 -12.13 -16.94 -3.35
C PRO A 131 -12.51 -15.52 -3.77
N TYR A 132 -12.74 -14.61 -2.83
CA TYR A 132 -13.04 -13.20 -3.10
C TYR A 132 -11.91 -12.51 -3.85
N LYS A 133 -10.67 -12.66 -3.38
CA LYS A 133 -9.51 -12.14 -4.10
C LYS A 133 -9.41 -12.73 -5.51
N ASN A 134 -9.61 -14.03 -5.66
CA ASN A 134 -9.55 -14.69 -6.97
C ASN A 134 -10.61 -14.15 -7.94
N SER A 135 -11.81 -13.83 -7.45
CA SER A 135 -12.86 -13.20 -8.25
C SER A 135 -12.47 -11.77 -8.68
N CYS A 136 -11.99 -10.95 -7.75
CA CYS A 136 -11.50 -9.60 -8.07
C CYS A 136 -10.33 -9.65 -9.06
N LEU A 137 -9.37 -10.56 -8.87
CA LEU A 137 -8.22 -10.72 -9.75
C LEU A 137 -8.64 -11.11 -11.18
N THR A 138 -9.63 -11.98 -11.33
CA THR A 138 -10.17 -12.36 -12.66
C THR A 138 -10.69 -11.15 -13.42
N HIS A 139 -11.41 -10.23 -12.74
CA HIS A 139 -11.89 -9.00 -13.36
C HIS A 139 -10.75 -8.06 -13.79
N CYS A 140 -9.66 -8.01 -13.01
CA CYS A 140 -8.48 -7.22 -13.38
C CYS A 140 -7.70 -7.86 -14.54
N GLN A 141 -7.69 -9.18 -14.65
CA GLN A 141 -6.98 -9.94 -15.72
C GLN A 141 -7.76 -9.98 -17.05
N SER A 142 -9.07 -9.70 -17.03
CA SER A 142 -9.92 -9.77 -18.23
C SER A 142 -10.50 -8.40 -18.59
N PRO A 143 -9.68 -7.44 -19.07
CA PRO A 143 -10.11 -6.07 -19.34
C PRO A 143 -11.20 -6.00 -20.43
N ILE A 144 -11.17 -6.89 -21.43
CA ILE A 144 -12.19 -6.92 -22.50
C ILE A 144 -13.54 -7.31 -21.91
N GLU A 145 -13.60 -8.40 -21.13
CA GLU A 145 -14.84 -8.87 -20.51
C GLU A 145 -15.41 -7.82 -19.56
N PHE A 146 -14.54 -7.18 -18.78
CA PHE A 146 -14.92 -6.09 -17.89
C PHE A 146 -15.60 -4.93 -18.65
N LEU A 147 -14.97 -4.43 -19.73
CA LEU A 147 -15.48 -3.31 -20.51
C LEU A 147 -16.79 -3.64 -21.22
N VAL A 148 -16.92 -4.86 -21.79
CA VAL A 148 -18.14 -5.30 -22.47
C VAL A 148 -19.32 -5.43 -21.48
N LYS A 149 -19.07 -6.08 -20.34
CA LYS A 149 -20.10 -6.34 -19.33
C LYS A 149 -20.59 -5.09 -18.61
N HIS A 150 -19.69 -4.13 -18.39
CA HIS A 150 -19.98 -2.89 -17.65
C HIS A 150 -20.09 -1.66 -18.57
N ARG A 151 -20.32 -1.88 -19.86
CA ARG A 151 -20.42 -0.80 -20.85
C ARG A 151 -21.44 0.26 -20.42
N ARG A 152 -20.99 1.49 -20.29
CA ARG A 152 -21.81 2.66 -19.98
C ARG A 152 -21.37 3.83 -20.86
N PRO A 153 -22.26 4.38 -21.71
CA PRO A 153 -21.91 5.51 -22.56
C PRO A 153 -21.80 6.82 -21.78
N GLY A 154 -21.04 7.76 -22.35
CA GLY A 154 -20.87 9.10 -21.80
C GLY A 154 -19.90 9.20 -20.63
N ASN A 155 -19.61 10.44 -20.20
CA ASN A 155 -18.59 10.71 -19.18
C ASN A 155 -18.97 10.16 -17.80
N ARG A 156 -20.24 10.23 -17.41
CA ARG A 156 -20.71 9.63 -16.14
C ARG A 156 -20.53 8.12 -16.14
N GLY A 157 -20.80 7.48 -17.28
CA GLY A 157 -20.57 6.05 -17.47
C GLY A 157 -19.09 5.69 -17.32
N ALA A 158 -18.19 6.47 -17.96
CA ALA A 158 -16.75 6.29 -17.86
C ALA A 158 -16.23 6.41 -16.40
N LEU A 159 -16.70 7.42 -15.67
CA LEU A 159 -16.35 7.64 -14.27
C LEU A 159 -16.73 6.44 -13.40
N LEU A 160 -17.99 5.97 -13.54
CA LEU A 160 -18.48 4.81 -12.79
C LEU A 160 -17.76 3.52 -13.16
N MET A 161 -17.41 3.33 -14.44
CA MET A 161 -16.60 2.18 -14.89
C MET A 161 -15.20 2.23 -14.30
N GLY A 162 -14.55 3.41 -14.28
CA GLY A 162 -13.25 3.61 -13.66
C GLY A 162 -13.28 3.33 -12.16
N LEU A 163 -14.27 3.86 -11.45
CA LEU A 163 -14.48 3.62 -10.02
C LEU A 163 -14.68 2.13 -9.72
N HIS A 164 -15.49 1.45 -10.54
CA HIS A 164 -15.78 0.02 -10.39
C HIS A 164 -14.53 -0.84 -10.67
N HIS A 165 -13.73 -0.47 -11.69
CA HIS A 165 -12.44 -1.11 -11.94
C HIS A 165 -11.48 -0.91 -10.78
N GLY A 166 -11.43 0.32 -10.22
CA GLY A 166 -10.67 0.63 -9.01
C GLY A 166 -11.08 -0.20 -7.81
N TYR A 167 -12.38 -0.41 -7.61
CA TYR A 167 -12.91 -1.27 -6.55
C TYR A 167 -12.43 -2.72 -6.66
N TYR A 168 -12.49 -3.33 -7.86
CA TYR A 168 -11.94 -4.67 -8.06
C TYR A 168 -10.42 -4.72 -7.87
N CYS A 169 -9.72 -3.67 -8.32
CA CYS A 169 -8.30 -3.53 -8.14
C CYS A 169 -7.92 -3.47 -6.65
N LEU A 170 -8.64 -2.67 -5.85
CA LEU A 170 -8.51 -2.64 -4.39
C LEU A 170 -8.80 -4.02 -3.78
N GLY A 171 -9.92 -4.62 -4.13
CA GLY A 171 -10.33 -5.92 -3.60
C GLY A 171 -9.29 -7.03 -3.82
N CYS A 172 -8.50 -6.98 -4.90
CA CYS A 172 -7.48 -7.99 -5.12
C CYS A 172 -6.16 -7.73 -4.38
N CYS A 173 -5.83 -6.49 -3.98
CA CYS A 173 -4.49 -6.18 -3.48
C CYS A 173 -4.42 -5.33 -2.19
N TRP A 174 -5.53 -4.94 -1.58
CA TRP A 174 -5.52 -4.04 -0.42
C TRP A 174 -4.70 -4.56 0.78
N PHE A 175 -4.75 -5.86 1.09
CA PHE A 175 -3.89 -6.44 2.12
C PHE A 175 -2.41 -6.46 1.74
N LEU A 176 -2.09 -6.58 0.44
CA LEU A 176 -0.70 -6.44 -0.01
C LEU A 176 -0.21 -5.00 0.19
N MET A 177 -1.10 -4.01 0.01
CA MET A 177 -0.77 -2.62 0.33
C MET A 177 -0.60 -2.39 1.83
N ALA A 178 -1.32 -3.13 2.69
CA ALA A 178 -1.11 -3.09 4.13
C ALA A 178 0.29 -3.64 4.55
N LEU A 179 0.93 -4.48 3.73
CA LEU A 179 2.31 -4.93 3.99
C LEU A 179 3.34 -3.81 3.86
N LEU A 180 2.97 -2.64 3.35
CA LEU A 180 3.84 -1.45 3.40
C LEU A 180 4.17 -1.06 4.84
N PHE A 181 3.26 -1.31 5.78
CA PHE A 181 3.52 -1.10 7.20
C PHE A 181 4.51 -2.12 7.80
N VAL A 182 4.71 -3.29 7.17
CA VAL A 182 5.67 -4.31 7.64
C VAL A 182 7.09 -3.98 7.18
N GLY A 183 7.26 -3.63 5.92
CA GLY A 183 8.58 -3.38 5.33
C GLY A 183 8.99 -1.90 5.27
N GLY A 184 8.14 -1.02 5.84
CA GLY A 184 8.35 0.44 5.84
C GLY A 184 7.73 1.14 4.63
N VAL A 185 6.89 2.14 4.92
CA VAL A 185 6.23 2.95 3.90
C VAL A 185 7.24 3.80 3.11
N MET A 186 8.40 4.11 3.71
CA MET A 186 9.50 4.86 3.07
C MET A 186 10.55 3.96 2.41
N ASN A 187 10.43 2.65 2.52
CA ASN A 187 11.38 1.72 1.92
C ASN A 187 11.10 1.52 0.42
N LEU A 188 11.86 2.20 -0.41
CA LEU A 188 11.69 2.18 -1.87
C LEU A 188 11.83 0.77 -2.48
N TYR A 189 12.74 -0.05 -1.96
CA TYR A 189 12.91 -1.44 -2.43
C TYR A 189 11.68 -2.29 -2.15
N TRP A 190 11.06 -2.09 -0.98
CA TRP A 190 9.83 -2.77 -0.60
C TRP A 190 8.65 -2.33 -1.45
N ILE A 191 8.52 -1.02 -1.69
CA ILE A 191 7.48 -0.44 -2.57
C ILE A 191 7.60 -1.01 -3.98
N ILE A 192 8.81 -0.99 -4.58
CA ILE A 192 9.06 -1.51 -5.92
C ILE A 192 8.80 -3.01 -5.97
N GLY A 193 9.24 -3.77 -4.97
CA GLY A 193 9.00 -5.21 -4.88
C GLY A 193 7.51 -5.57 -4.87
N LEU A 194 6.72 -4.89 -4.02
CA LEU A 194 5.27 -5.07 -3.97
C LEU A 194 4.58 -4.63 -5.26
N ALA A 195 4.98 -3.51 -5.84
CA ALA A 195 4.43 -3.02 -7.11
C ALA A 195 4.68 -4.03 -8.25
N ALA A 196 5.92 -4.52 -8.38
CA ALA A 196 6.30 -5.53 -9.35
C ALA A 196 5.52 -6.83 -9.14
N TYR A 197 5.40 -7.29 -7.90
CA TYR A 197 4.62 -8.47 -7.56
C TYR A 197 3.16 -8.33 -8.00
N VAL A 198 2.49 -7.23 -7.63
CA VAL A 198 1.08 -6.99 -8.00
C VAL A 198 0.92 -6.85 -9.50
N TYR A 199 1.87 -6.20 -10.19
CA TYR A 199 1.87 -6.10 -11.64
C TYR A 199 1.94 -7.50 -12.29
N LEU A 200 2.88 -8.34 -11.85
CA LEU A 200 3.03 -9.71 -12.34
C LEU A 200 1.79 -10.56 -12.05
N GLU A 201 1.23 -10.47 -10.84
CA GLU A 201 0.02 -11.21 -10.46
C GLU A 201 -1.17 -10.86 -11.38
N LYS A 202 -1.31 -9.59 -11.78
CA LYS A 202 -2.41 -9.13 -12.64
C LYS A 202 -2.18 -9.41 -14.13
N THR A 203 -0.93 -9.44 -14.59
CA THR A 203 -0.60 -9.61 -16.02
C THR A 203 -0.36 -11.05 -16.41
N LEU A 204 0.11 -11.89 -15.50
CA LEU A 204 0.38 -13.30 -15.80
C LEU A 204 -0.90 -14.12 -15.84
N ALA A 205 -1.04 -14.98 -16.86
CA ALA A 205 -2.14 -15.94 -16.98
C ALA A 205 -2.23 -16.90 -15.77
N ARG A 206 -1.11 -17.15 -15.09
CA ARG A 206 -1.00 -17.96 -13.87
C ARG A 206 -1.04 -17.15 -12.58
N GLY A 207 -1.55 -15.92 -12.59
CA GLY A 207 -1.60 -15.04 -11.41
C GLY A 207 -2.28 -15.67 -10.20
N LYS A 208 -3.32 -16.47 -10.40
CA LYS A 208 -3.98 -17.23 -9.32
C LYS A 208 -3.06 -18.26 -8.64
N TRP A 209 -2.18 -18.90 -9.40
CA TRP A 209 -1.18 -19.81 -8.83
C TRP A 209 -0.13 -19.04 -8.03
N LEU A 210 0.35 -17.92 -8.60
CA LEU A 210 1.28 -17.01 -7.91
C LEU A 210 0.70 -16.52 -6.59
N SER A 211 -0.58 -16.12 -6.58
CA SER A 211 -1.30 -15.71 -5.37
C SER A 211 -1.30 -16.81 -4.31
N ARG A 212 -1.56 -18.06 -4.67
CA ARG A 212 -1.57 -19.20 -3.73
C ARG A 212 -0.20 -19.48 -3.13
N VAL A 213 0.85 -19.49 -3.95
CA VAL A 213 2.23 -19.72 -3.48
C VAL A 213 2.66 -18.61 -2.53
N THR A 214 2.42 -17.35 -2.90
CA THR A 214 2.74 -16.21 -2.05
C THR A 214 1.91 -16.20 -0.78
N GLY A 215 0.62 -16.55 -0.86
CA GLY A 215 -0.24 -16.67 0.30
C GLY A 215 0.29 -17.68 1.32
N ALA A 216 0.66 -18.88 0.86
CA ALA A 216 1.27 -19.89 1.72
C ALA A 216 2.61 -19.42 2.31
N GLY A 217 3.44 -18.74 1.52
CA GLY A 217 4.71 -18.16 1.97
C GLY A 217 4.51 -17.10 3.07
N LEU A 218 3.55 -16.19 2.87
CA LEU A 218 3.23 -15.12 3.85
C LEU A 218 2.68 -15.71 5.15
N LEU A 219 1.82 -16.73 5.08
CA LEU A 219 1.30 -17.42 6.27
C LEU A 219 2.43 -18.07 7.06
N ARG A 220 3.34 -18.78 6.37
CA ARG A 220 4.49 -19.41 7.01
C ARG A 220 5.42 -18.37 7.63
N TRP A 221 5.71 -17.30 6.92
CA TRP A 221 6.56 -16.21 7.43
C TRP A 221 5.93 -15.53 8.65
N GLY A 222 4.64 -15.17 8.57
CA GLY A 222 3.91 -14.58 9.70
C GLY A 222 3.87 -15.48 10.92
N ALA A 223 3.69 -16.80 10.72
CA ALA A 223 3.72 -17.78 11.82
C ALA A 223 5.12 -17.86 12.47
N LEU A 224 6.20 -17.81 11.68
CA LEU A 224 7.57 -17.81 12.21
C LEU A 224 7.86 -16.52 13.00
N VAL A 225 7.42 -15.37 12.52
CA VAL A 225 7.59 -14.09 13.23
C VAL A 225 6.86 -14.09 14.56
N LEU A 226 5.60 -14.56 14.60
CA LEU A 226 4.83 -14.66 15.85
C LEU A 226 5.39 -15.73 16.78
N GLY A 227 5.77 -16.89 16.27
CA GLY A 227 6.36 -17.97 17.06
C GLY A 227 7.68 -17.56 17.70
N GLY A 228 8.57 -16.90 16.97
CA GLY A 228 9.81 -16.35 17.50
C GLY A 228 9.60 -15.32 18.59
N CYS A 229 8.59 -14.46 18.44
CA CYS A 229 8.22 -13.47 19.45
C CYS A 229 7.70 -14.14 20.74
N LEU A 230 6.85 -15.17 20.63
CA LEU A 230 6.30 -15.88 21.77
C LEU A 230 7.35 -16.67 22.54
N LEU A 231 8.30 -17.31 21.85
CA LEU A 231 9.41 -18.02 22.49
C LEU A 231 10.30 -17.07 23.28
N TYR A 232 10.65 -15.93 22.69
CA TYR A 232 11.50 -14.94 23.37
C TYR A 232 10.82 -14.35 24.62
N THR A 233 9.51 -14.13 24.60
CA THR A 233 8.76 -13.64 25.77
C THR A 233 8.62 -14.71 26.86
N SER A 234 8.55 -16.00 26.49
CA SER A 234 8.54 -17.13 27.44
C SER A 234 9.85 -17.28 28.17
N ASP A 235 10.97 -17.26 27.41
CA ASP A 235 12.31 -17.40 27.98
C ASP A 235 12.64 -16.23 28.95
N ALA A 236 12.23 -15.01 28.59
CA ALA A 236 12.38 -13.85 29.48
C ALA A 236 11.55 -13.95 30.76
N ALA A 237 10.35 -14.58 30.71
CA ALA A 237 9.51 -14.78 31.89
C ALA A 237 10.08 -15.85 32.85
N ASP A 238 10.74 -16.87 32.30
CA ASP A 238 11.34 -17.95 33.09
C ASP A 238 12.64 -17.47 33.78
N GLU A 239 13.35 -16.48 33.24
CA GLU A 239 14.58 -15.91 33.82
C GLU A 239 14.27 -15.01 35.06
N TYR A 240 13.04 -14.55 35.24
CA TYR A 240 12.61 -13.73 36.39
C TYR A 240 11.96 -14.55 37.52
N GLN A 241 11.87 -15.88 37.44
CA GLN A 241 11.39 -16.76 38.51
C GLN A 241 12.56 -17.43 39.26
#